data_39cd15f7d5681c76b16011d9996b1508
#
_entry.id   39cd15f7d5681c76b16011d9996b1508
#
_cell.length_a   1.000
_cell.length_b   1.000
_cell.length_c   1.000
_cell.angle_alpha   90.00
_cell.angle_beta   90.00
_cell.angle_gamma   90.00
#
_symmetry.space_group_name_H-M   'P 1'
#
loop_
_entity.id
_entity.type
_entity.pdbx_description
1 polymer ?
#
loop_
_entity_poly.entity_id
_entity_poly.type
_entity_poly.pdbx_seq_one_letter_code
_entity_poly.pdbx_strand_id
1 'polypeptide(L)'
;MAISFIGNAQGDLQFNQVLTYTVNSTQANVYTVPAGKVAKIVKAIEKSSSSPYRAEFLINGTGQPLNSAYSKDGMWLKAGDIIGSTVGTIYDDYMVLSIIEYNIVSE
;
A
#
# COMPACT_ATOMS: atom_id res chain seq x y z
N MET A 1 -8.15 18.04 -3.07
CA MET A 1 -8.68 17.18 -4.13
C MET A 1 -9.90 16.45 -3.64
N ALA A 2 -10.93 16.51 -4.41
CA ALA A 2 -12.11 15.73 -4.10
C ALA A 2 -11.86 14.28 -4.50
N ILE A 3 -12.22 13.36 -3.64
CA ILE A 3 -12.05 11.96 -3.93
C ILE A 3 -13.41 11.39 -4.20
N SER A 4 -13.75 11.32 -5.47
CA SER A 4 -15.08 10.97 -5.88
C SER A 4 -15.48 9.55 -5.53
N PHE A 5 -14.52 8.68 -5.23
CA PHE A 5 -14.87 7.33 -4.86
C PHE A 5 -15.64 7.27 -3.55
N ILE A 6 -15.70 8.35 -2.82
CA ILE A 6 -16.48 8.42 -1.60
C ILE A 6 -17.94 8.72 -1.93
N GLY A 7 -18.32 8.52 -3.13
CA GLY A 7 -19.64 8.83 -3.58
C GLY A 7 -19.76 10.32 -3.79
N ASN A 8 -20.80 10.90 -3.31
CA ASN A 8 -21.02 12.31 -3.51
C ASN A 8 -20.12 13.18 -2.64
N ALA A 9 -19.06 12.62 -2.16
CA ALA A 9 -18.01 13.35 -1.47
C ALA A 9 -18.53 14.16 -0.30
N GLN A 10 -19.26 13.52 0.56
CA GLN A 10 -19.83 14.17 1.71
C GLN A 10 -18.80 14.51 2.77
N GLY A 11 -17.57 14.14 2.59
CA GLY A 11 -16.54 14.44 3.53
C GLY A 11 -15.31 15.00 2.86
N ASP A 12 -14.53 15.68 3.62
CA ASP A 12 -13.20 16.11 3.23
C ASP A 12 -12.18 15.15 3.77
N LEU A 13 -11.00 15.14 3.21
CA LEU A 13 -9.90 14.37 3.72
C LEU A 13 -9.04 15.26 4.60
N GLN A 14 -8.69 14.74 5.75
CA GLN A 14 -7.83 15.43 6.69
C GLN A 14 -6.60 14.55 6.94
N PHE A 15 -5.43 15.12 6.79
CA PHE A 15 -4.19 14.39 7.03
C PHE A 15 -4.21 13.77 8.42
N ASN A 16 -3.83 12.51 8.50
CA ASN A 16 -3.70 11.81 9.77
C ASN A 16 -2.24 11.50 10.08
N GLN A 17 -1.58 10.73 9.24
CA GLN A 17 -0.20 10.33 9.53
C GLN A 17 0.49 9.77 8.30
N VAL A 18 1.80 9.73 8.37
CA VAL A 18 2.63 9.02 7.40
C VAL A 18 3.14 7.76 8.08
N LEU A 19 3.06 6.65 7.35
CA LEU A 19 3.54 5.37 7.83
C LEU A 19 4.58 4.85 6.84
N THR A 20 5.69 4.34 7.35
CA THR A 20 6.71 3.73 6.51
C THR A 20 7.05 2.36 7.08
N TYR A 21 7.02 1.37 6.22
CA TYR A 21 7.31 -0.01 6.59
C TYR A 21 8.48 -0.52 5.77
N THR A 22 9.40 -1.21 6.44
CA THR A 22 10.43 -1.99 5.77
C THR A 22 10.13 -3.44 6.07
N VAL A 23 9.93 -4.23 5.04
CA VAL A 23 9.44 -5.60 5.18
C VAL A 23 10.43 -6.54 4.54
N ASN A 24 10.93 -7.50 5.32
CA ASN A 24 11.88 -8.49 4.82
C ASN A 24 11.39 -9.92 5.02
N SER A 25 10.10 -10.09 5.16
CA SER A 25 9.48 -11.40 5.29
C SER A 25 8.13 -11.41 4.61
N THR A 26 7.62 -12.61 4.36
CA THR A 26 6.28 -12.74 3.79
C THR A 26 5.26 -12.46 4.88
N GLN A 27 4.36 -11.53 4.61
CA GLN A 27 3.30 -11.17 5.54
C GLN A 27 2.00 -10.95 4.76
N ALA A 28 0.94 -11.60 5.21
CA ALA A 28 -0.35 -11.43 4.57
C ALA A 28 -0.90 -10.02 4.78
N ASN A 29 -0.50 -9.39 5.86
CA ASN A 29 -1.03 -8.07 6.23
C ASN A 29 0.09 -7.22 6.81
N VAL A 30 0.61 -6.31 6.00
CA VAL A 30 1.56 -5.30 6.46
C VAL A 30 0.78 -4.09 6.96
N TYR A 31 -0.30 -3.75 6.27
CA TYR A 31 -1.11 -2.60 6.60
C TYR A 31 -2.55 -2.80 6.12
N THR A 32 -3.48 -2.51 6.98
CA THR A 32 -4.90 -2.50 6.62
C THR A 32 -5.43 -1.10 6.84
N VAL A 33 -6.13 -0.57 5.86
CA VAL A 33 -6.71 0.77 5.99
C VAL A 33 -7.84 0.71 7.03
N PRO A 34 -7.73 1.49 8.10
CA PRO A 34 -8.75 1.47 9.16
C PRO A 34 -10.10 2.01 8.68
N ALA A 35 -11.13 1.65 9.41
CA ALA A 35 -12.46 2.21 9.17
C ALA A 35 -12.41 3.73 9.33
N GLY A 36 -13.14 4.44 8.49
CA GLY A 36 -13.20 5.90 8.53
C GLY A 36 -12.00 6.58 7.91
N LYS A 37 -11.12 5.82 7.25
CA LYS A 37 -9.91 6.38 6.67
C LYS A 37 -9.75 5.93 5.23
N VAL A 38 -8.91 6.66 4.52
CA VAL A 38 -8.39 6.26 3.21
C VAL A 38 -6.88 6.44 3.26
N ALA A 39 -6.18 5.73 2.40
CA ALA A 39 -4.73 5.81 2.35
C ALA A 39 -4.26 5.96 0.93
N LYS A 40 -3.12 6.59 0.77
CA LYS A 40 -2.49 6.73 -0.54
C LYS A 40 -1.08 6.17 -0.44
N ILE A 41 -0.74 5.28 -1.35
CA ILE A 41 0.62 4.78 -1.45
C ILE A 41 1.48 5.87 -2.06
N VAL A 42 2.44 6.37 -1.30
CA VAL A 42 3.37 7.39 -1.77
C VAL A 42 4.48 6.73 -2.55
N LYS A 43 5.02 5.64 -2.00
CA LYS A 43 6.12 4.94 -2.62
C LYS A 43 6.07 3.47 -2.25
N ALA A 44 6.30 2.62 -3.22
CA ALA A 44 6.42 1.19 -2.99
C ALA A 44 7.63 0.70 -3.77
N ILE A 45 8.65 0.25 -3.04
CA ILE A 45 9.90 -0.20 -3.62
C ILE A 45 10.08 -1.67 -3.27
N GLU A 46 10.43 -2.46 -4.27
CA GLU A 46 10.67 -3.87 -4.10
C GLU A 46 12.11 -4.15 -4.53
N LYS A 47 12.87 -4.78 -3.66
CA LYS A 47 14.21 -5.21 -4.00
C LYS A 47 14.26 -6.72 -4.03
N SER A 48 14.58 -7.27 -5.19
CA SER A 48 14.82 -8.70 -5.37
C SER A 48 16.20 -8.86 -5.97
N SER A 49 17.01 -9.68 -5.33
CA SER A 49 18.40 -9.86 -5.72
C SER A 49 18.59 -10.98 -6.73
N SER A 50 17.53 -11.64 -7.15
CA SER A 50 17.65 -12.75 -8.08
C SER A 50 16.44 -12.85 -8.98
N SER A 51 16.58 -13.69 -10.02
CA SER A 51 15.48 -14.04 -10.92
C SER A 51 15.13 -15.50 -10.68
N PRO A 52 13.85 -15.85 -10.52
CA PRO A 52 12.70 -14.97 -10.58
C PRO A 52 12.64 -14.04 -9.36
N TYR A 53 11.88 -12.98 -9.49
CA TYR A 53 11.74 -12.02 -8.40
C TYR A 53 11.11 -12.67 -7.18
N ARG A 54 11.60 -12.26 -6.01
CA ARG A 54 11.17 -12.86 -4.76
C ARG A 54 10.47 -11.91 -3.81
N ALA A 55 10.44 -10.63 -4.17
CA ALA A 55 9.73 -9.64 -3.37
C ALA A 55 8.59 -9.07 -4.19
N GLU A 56 7.40 -9.04 -3.60
CA GLU A 56 6.21 -8.60 -4.30
C GLU A 56 5.21 -8.06 -3.31
N PHE A 57 4.56 -6.95 -3.67
CA PHE A 57 3.44 -6.45 -2.89
C PHE A 57 2.16 -7.16 -3.29
N LEU A 58 1.33 -7.39 -2.29
CA LEU A 58 0.00 -7.96 -2.48
C LEU A 58 -1.02 -6.88 -2.13
N ILE A 59 -1.96 -6.63 -3.02
CA ILE A 59 -3.08 -5.75 -2.73
C ILE A 59 -4.31 -6.64 -2.62
N ASN A 60 -4.86 -6.73 -1.42
CA ASN A 60 -5.99 -7.60 -1.12
C ASN A 60 -5.71 -9.04 -1.56
N GLY A 61 -4.49 -9.49 -1.29
CA GLY A 61 -4.09 -10.86 -1.58
C GLY A 61 -3.65 -11.13 -3.01
N THR A 62 -3.71 -10.12 -3.88
CA THR A 62 -3.34 -10.30 -5.28
C THR A 62 -1.98 -9.69 -5.53
N GLY A 63 -1.06 -10.48 -6.09
CA GLY A 63 0.29 -10.00 -6.39
C GLY A 63 0.29 -8.92 -7.45
N GLN A 64 1.18 -7.97 -7.29
CA GLN A 64 1.34 -6.87 -8.23
C GLN A 64 2.65 -7.07 -8.99
N PRO A 65 2.66 -6.82 -10.31
CA PRO A 65 3.88 -6.97 -11.09
C PRO A 65 4.99 -6.06 -10.57
N LEU A 66 6.21 -6.57 -10.57
CA LEU A 66 7.35 -5.82 -10.08
C LEU A 66 7.86 -4.79 -11.07
N ASN A 67 7.95 -5.20 -12.31
CA ASN A 67 8.64 -4.41 -13.33
C ASN A 67 7.71 -3.85 -14.37
N SER A 68 6.47 -3.76 -14.05
CA SER A 68 5.49 -3.41 -15.06
C SER A 68 5.43 -1.90 -15.25
N ALA A 69 4.68 -1.53 -16.27
CA ALA A 69 4.25 -0.16 -16.44
C ALA A 69 3.28 0.26 -15.34
N TYR A 70 2.89 -0.68 -14.49
CA TYR A 70 1.96 -0.39 -13.41
C TYR A 70 2.73 0.08 -12.20
N SER A 71 2.43 1.25 -11.74
CA SER A 71 3.05 1.81 -10.56
C SER A 71 2.06 1.75 -9.40
N LYS A 72 2.58 1.37 -8.25
CA LYS A 72 1.78 1.41 -7.04
C LYS A 72 1.82 2.81 -6.42
N ASP A 73 2.77 3.63 -6.85
CA ASP A 73 2.89 4.98 -6.34
C ASP A 73 1.66 5.78 -6.72
N GLY A 74 1.08 6.44 -5.74
CA GLY A 74 -0.11 7.23 -5.95
C GLY A 74 -1.42 6.46 -5.92
N MET A 75 -1.37 5.15 -5.68
CA MET A 75 -2.59 4.35 -5.60
C MET A 75 -3.37 4.70 -4.33
N TRP A 76 -4.67 4.88 -4.49
CA TRP A 76 -5.56 5.12 -3.35
C TRP A 76 -6.15 3.81 -2.86
N LEU A 77 -6.27 3.70 -1.54
CA LEU A 77 -6.84 2.53 -0.89
C LEU A 77 -7.99 2.98 0.00
N LYS A 78 -9.04 2.18 0.03
CA LYS A 78 -10.20 2.46 0.87
C LYS A 78 -10.16 1.63 2.14
N ALA A 79 -11.00 1.96 3.09
CA ALA A 79 -11.12 1.23 4.34
C ALA A 79 -11.29 -0.27 4.06
N GLY A 80 -10.54 -1.07 4.79
CA GLY A 80 -10.56 -2.52 4.63
C GLY A 80 -9.58 -3.08 3.62
N ASP A 81 -9.02 -2.24 2.75
CA ASP A 81 -8.00 -2.72 1.82
C ASP A 81 -6.74 -3.11 2.59
N ILE A 82 -6.10 -4.18 2.14
CA ILE A 82 -4.96 -4.78 2.82
C ILE A 82 -3.76 -4.79 1.89
N ILE A 83 -2.63 -4.34 2.40
CA ILE A 83 -1.35 -4.50 1.71
C ILE A 83 -0.59 -5.60 2.42
N GLY A 84 -0.19 -6.60 1.67
CA GLY A 84 0.65 -7.67 2.17
C GLY A 84 1.96 -7.74 1.41
N SER A 85 2.74 -8.75 1.70
CA SER A 85 4.04 -8.91 1.07
C SER A 85 4.39 -10.38 0.88
N THR A 86 5.14 -10.64 -0.18
CA THR A 86 5.83 -11.90 -0.39
C THR A 86 7.30 -11.58 -0.56
N VAL A 87 8.14 -12.10 0.33
CA VAL A 87 9.57 -11.81 0.31
C VAL A 87 10.33 -13.11 0.49
N GLY A 88 11.23 -13.40 -0.43
CA GLY A 88 12.08 -14.57 -0.31
C GLY A 88 13.08 -14.37 0.83
N THR A 89 13.40 -15.46 1.52
CA THR A 89 14.26 -15.38 2.70
C THR A 89 15.69 -15.83 2.43
N ILE A 90 15.97 -16.30 1.22
CA ILE A 90 17.30 -16.83 0.89
C ILE A 90 18.28 -15.69 0.57
N TYR A 91 17.77 -14.59 0.05
CA TYR A 91 18.55 -13.44 -0.34
C TYR A 91 18.11 -12.23 0.48
N ASP A 92 18.88 -11.18 0.45
CA ASP A 92 18.57 -9.96 1.20
C ASP A 92 17.50 -9.14 0.49
N ASP A 93 16.41 -9.79 0.17
CA ASP A 93 15.27 -9.11 -0.46
C ASP A 93 14.49 -8.35 0.59
N TYR A 94 13.94 -7.22 0.16
CA TYR A 94 13.11 -6.43 1.07
C TYR A 94 12.17 -5.55 0.27
N MET A 95 11.22 -4.97 0.97
CA MET A 95 10.26 -4.04 0.41
C MET A 95 10.15 -2.84 1.33
N VAL A 96 9.98 -1.67 0.75
CA VAL A 96 9.74 -0.44 1.50
C VAL A 96 8.44 0.15 1.02
N LEU A 97 7.57 0.45 1.96
CA LEU A 97 6.24 0.98 1.68
C LEU A 97 6.05 2.26 2.47
N SER A 98 5.70 3.35 1.81
CA SER A 98 5.38 4.60 2.46
C SER A 98 3.95 4.99 2.11
N ILE A 99 3.16 5.31 3.10
CA ILE A 99 1.73 5.56 2.98
C ILE A 99 1.39 6.86 3.69
N ILE A 100 0.51 7.64 3.09
CA ILE A 100 -0.16 8.73 3.80
C ILE A 100 -1.57 8.29 4.10
N GLU A 101 -1.96 8.41 5.37
CA GLU A 101 -3.28 8.03 5.83
C GLU A 101 -4.07 9.29 6.13
N TYR A 102 -5.31 9.32 5.66
CA TYR A 102 -6.20 10.46 5.86
C TYR A 102 -7.44 10.03 6.62
N ASN A 103 -7.91 10.90 7.47
CA ASN A 103 -9.24 10.75 8.06
C ASN A 103 -10.28 11.27 7.11
N ILE A 104 -11.42 10.61 7.04
CA ILE A 104 -12.58 11.11 6.32
C ILE A 104 -13.39 11.92 7.33
N VAL A 105 -13.56 13.20 7.04
CA VAL A 105 -14.25 14.11 7.95
C VAL A 105 -15.63 14.36 7.38
N SER A 106 -16.65 13.88 8.07
CA SER A 106 -18.02 14.11 7.67
C SER A 106 -18.44 15.53 7.98
N GLU A 107 -19.28 16.06 7.12
CA GLU A 107 -19.89 17.35 7.37
C GLU A 107 -21.19 17.24 8.11
#